data_55de5ef0385de9220a947dc27e3af87d
#
_entry.id   55de5ef0385de9220a947dc27e3af87d
#
_cell.length_a   1.000
_cell.length_b   1.000
_cell.length_c   1.000
_cell.angle_alpha   90.00
_cell.angle_beta   90.00
_cell.angle_gamma   90.00
#
_symmetry.space_group_name_H-M   'P 1'
#
loop_
_entity.id
_entity.type
_entity.pdbx_description
1 polymer ?
#
loop_
_entity_poly.entity_id
_entity_poly.type
_entity_poly.pdbx_seq_one_letter_code
_entity_poly.pdbx_strand_id
1 'polypeptide(L)'
;MIDLYNLPPEGLRLNGTTAQLELEGDVSLRDLAWSVFALASDGDVFLEVKGQAVWQGACSRCLAPLDRPLMVESQFLGSKDADLVGRGSHQLGSQDLDVVFLPEATLDEAELVREQFELQAPMHPLCAEDCKGLCPKCGKNWNKGPCHCRPEADQVPSALNRALTKALAGIKLDPES
;
A
#
# COMPACT_ATOMS: atom_id res chain seq x y z
N MET A 1 -3.84 17.19 16.29
CA MET A 1 -3.34 16.24 17.33
C MET A 1 -4.50 15.89 18.25
N ILE A 2 -4.83 14.61 18.37
CA ILE A 2 -5.97 14.07 19.14
C ILE A 2 -5.43 13.61 20.49
N ASP A 3 -6.02 14.07 21.60
CA ASP A 3 -5.76 13.51 22.94
C ASP A 3 -6.67 12.28 23.16
N LEU A 4 -6.06 11.11 23.14
CA LEU A 4 -6.77 9.82 23.22
C LEU A 4 -7.28 9.51 24.63
N TYR A 5 -6.83 10.24 25.66
CA TYR A 5 -7.29 10.05 27.04
C TYR A 5 -8.47 10.95 27.43
N ASN A 6 -8.70 12.02 26.69
CA ASN A 6 -9.74 13.00 26.95
C ASN A 6 -10.77 13.05 25.81
N LEU A 7 -11.09 11.89 25.24
CA LEU A 7 -12.16 11.81 24.24
C LEU A 7 -13.53 12.01 24.90
N PRO A 8 -14.42 12.80 24.27
CA PRO A 8 -15.79 12.94 24.72
C PRO A 8 -16.53 11.59 24.60
N PRO A 9 -17.53 11.32 25.47
CA PRO A 9 -18.24 10.03 25.46
C PRO A 9 -18.99 9.74 24.14
N GLU A 10 -19.36 10.76 23.40
CA GLU A 10 -19.94 10.66 22.05
C GLU A 10 -18.90 10.45 20.95
N GLY A 11 -17.61 10.44 21.29
CA GLY A 11 -16.50 10.39 20.35
C GLY A 11 -16.13 11.76 19.79
N LEU A 12 -14.96 11.83 19.18
CA LEU A 12 -14.43 13.01 18.52
C LEU A 12 -14.41 12.80 16.99
N ARG A 13 -14.97 13.72 16.24
CA ARG A 13 -14.89 13.70 14.77
C ARG A 13 -14.15 14.93 14.26
N LEU A 14 -13.08 14.66 13.52
CA LEU A 14 -12.29 15.67 12.82
C LEU A 14 -12.48 15.51 11.32
N ASN A 15 -12.47 16.64 10.60
CA ASN A 15 -12.55 16.65 9.14
C ASN A 15 -11.54 17.65 8.60
N GLY A 16 -10.96 17.35 7.46
CA GLY A 16 -10.04 18.26 6.81
C GLY A 16 -10.04 18.10 5.30
N THR A 17 -9.47 19.12 4.66
CA THR A 17 -9.21 19.11 3.22
C THR A 17 -7.82 19.66 2.96
N THR A 18 -7.12 19.07 2.00
CA THR A 18 -5.80 19.51 1.58
C THR A 18 -5.74 19.51 0.06
N ALA A 19 -5.31 20.61 -0.54
CA ALA A 19 -5.24 20.72 -1.99
C ALA A 19 -4.23 19.73 -2.59
N GLN A 20 -3.09 19.53 -1.93
CA GLN A 20 -2.04 18.63 -2.35
C GLN A 20 -1.28 18.07 -1.14
N LEU A 21 -0.99 16.78 -1.16
CA LEU A 21 -0.18 16.07 -0.18
C LEU A 21 0.83 15.19 -0.93
N GLU A 22 2.11 15.39 -0.64
CA GLU A 22 3.18 14.54 -1.17
C GLU A 22 3.27 13.26 -0.34
N LEU A 23 3.36 12.11 -1.01
CA LEU A 23 3.60 10.80 -0.42
C LEU A 23 5.05 10.37 -0.68
N GLU A 24 5.42 9.17 -0.24
CA GLU A 24 6.75 8.64 -0.55
C GLU A 24 6.93 8.35 -2.05
N GLY A 25 8.13 8.62 -2.56
CA GLY A 25 8.44 8.53 -3.99
C GLY A 25 7.89 9.72 -4.78
N ASP A 26 7.76 9.57 -6.10
CA ASP A 26 7.22 10.59 -7.00
C ASP A 26 5.68 10.49 -7.10
N VAL A 27 5.01 10.42 -5.94
CA VAL A 27 3.57 10.23 -5.81
C VAL A 27 2.96 11.37 -4.99
N SER A 28 1.82 11.87 -5.43
CA SER A 28 1.07 12.87 -4.67
C SER A 28 -0.44 12.60 -4.67
N LEU A 29 -1.12 13.18 -3.71
CA LEU A 29 -2.58 13.22 -3.64
C LEU A 29 -3.04 14.65 -3.92
N ARG A 30 -4.07 14.78 -4.74
CA ARG A 30 -4.74 16.05 -5.00
C ARG A 30 -6.19 15.99 -4.54
N ASP A 31 -6.71 17.15 -4.15
CA ASP A 31 -8.11 17.31 -3.72
C ASP A 31 -8.47 16.33 -2.58
N LEU A 32 -7.56 16.18 -1.62
CA LEU A 32 -7.73 15.31 -0.46
C LEU A 32 -8.81 15.86 0.48
N ALA A 33 -9.84 15.06 0.73
CA ALA A 33 -10.84 15.29 1.76
C ALA A 33 -10.90 14.07 2.68
N TRP A 34 -10.90 14.29 4.00
CA TRP A 34 -10.84 13.22 4.97
C TRP A 34 -11.66 13.49 6.22
N SER A 35 -12.01 12.44 6.93
CA SER A 35 -12.56 12.46 8.27
C SER A 35 -11.94 11.39 9.13
N VAL A 36 -11.66 11.73 10.39
CA VAL A 36 -11.22 10.80 11.45
C VAL A 36 -12.25 10.84 12.55
N PHE A 37 -12.72 9.68 12.98
CA PHE A 37 -13.57 9.51 14.14
C PHE A 37 -12.83 8.68 15.18
N ALA A 38 -12.79 9.16 16.41
CA ALA A 38 -12.15 8.49 17.55
C ALA A 38 -13.17 8.34 18.68
N LEU A 39 -13.28 7.13 19.25
CA LEU A 39 -14.18 6.82 20.35
C LEU A 39 -13.45 5.96 21.39
N ALA A 40 -13.48 6.38 22.66
CA ALA A 40 -12.93 5.59 23.75
C ALA A 40 -13.81 4.35 24.02
N SER A 41 -13.18 3.17 24.18
CA SER A 41 -13.85 1.89 24.45
C SER A 41 -13.01 1.04 25.39
N ASP A 42 -13.45 0.89 26.62
CA ASP A 42 -12.87 -0.01 27.64
C ASP A 42 -11.33 0.03 27.82
N GLY A 43 -10.74 1.23 27.71
CA GLY A 43 -9.28 1.44 27.83
C GLY A 43 -8.54 1.51 26.50
N ASP A 44 -9.18 1.12 25.42
CA ASP A 44 -8.72 1.24 24.03
C ASP A 44 -9.44 2.38 23.32
N VAL A 45 -9.05 2.66 22.08
CA VAL A 45 -9.65 3.69 21.25
C VAL A 45 -10.04 3.10 19.90
N PHE A 46 -11.32 3.13 19.59
CA PHE A 46 -11.79 2.84 18.23
C PHE A 46 -11.50 4.03 17.33
N LEU A 47 -10.88 3.77 16.19
CA LEU A 47 -10.54 4.74 15.17
C LEU A 47 -11.16 4.36 13.82
N GLU A 48 -11.81 5.31 13.19
CA GLU A 48 -12.31 5.22 11.83
C GLU A 48 -11.71 6.33 10.99
N VAL A 49 -11.06 5.98 9.88
CA VAL A 49 -10.52 6.94 8.91
C VAL A 49 -11.24 6.76 7.59
N LYS A 50 -11.83 7.82 7.08
CA LYS A 50 -12.46 7.86 5.76
C LYS A 50 -11.88 9.02 4.96
N GLY A 51 -11.66 8.79 3.68
CA GLY A 51 -11.17 9.85 2.83
C GLY A 51 -11.27 9.53 1.35
N GLN A 52 -11.12 10.59 0.56
CA GLN A 52 -11.04 10.51 -0.89
C GLN A 52 -10.03 11.51 -1.41
N ALA A 53 -9.33 11.12 -2.46
CA ALA A 53 -8.34 11.96 -3.14
C ALA A 53 -8.19 11.53 -4.60
N VAL A 54 -7.49 12.33 -5.38
CA VAL A 54 -6.96 11.91 -6.68
C VAL A 54 -5.49 11.56 -6.49
N TRP A 55 -5.19 10.27 -6.57
CA TRP A 55 -3.82 9.77 -6.59
C TRP A 55 -3.16 10.12 -7.91
N GLN A 56 -1.98 10.72 -7.85
CA GLN A 56 -1.17 11.11 -9.00
C GLN A 56 0.18 10.38 -8.95
N GLY A 57 0.53 9.75 -10.04
CA GLY A 57 1.78 9.00 -10.15
C GLY A 57 2.06 8.59 -11.59
N ALA A 58 2.82 7.53 -11.79
CA ALA A 58 3.19 7.05 -13.11
C ALA A 58 2.88 5.56 -13.30
N CYS A 59 2.57 5.18 -14.52
CA CYS A 59 2.43 3.78 -14.89
C CYS A 59 3.73 3.02 -14.65
N SER A 60 3.69 1.91 -13.91
CA SER A 60 4.86 1.09 -13.57
C SER A 60 5.56 0.47 -14.79
N ARG A 61 4.89 0.40 -15.95
CA ARG A 61 5.46 -0.19 -17.18
C ARG A 61 5.93 0.84 -18.18
N CYS A 62 5.18 1.91 -18.41
CA CYS A 62 5.47 2.86 -19.51
C CYS A 62 5.73 4.29 -19.02
N LEU A 63 5.73 4.53 -17.72
CA LEU A 63 5.99 5.80 -17.06
C LEU A 63 5.06 6.96 -17.50
N ALA A 64 3.95 6.63 -18.13
CA ALA A 64 2.94 7.64 -18.45
C ALA A 64 2.30 8.15 -17.15
N PRO A 65 2.03 9.46 -17.03
CA PRO A 65 1.36 10.01 -15.86
C PRO A 65 -0.05 9.43 -15.73
N LEU A 66 -0.47 9.21 -14.50
CA LEU A 66 -1.77 8.65 -14.14
C LEU A 66 -2.41 9.45 -13.04
N ASP A 67 -3.69 9.75 -13.21
CA ASP A 67 -4.58 10.24 -12.18
C ASP A 67 -5.62 9.14 -11.88
N ARG A 68 -5.76 8.75 -10.62
CA ARG A 68 -6.70 7.71 -10.19
C ARG A 68 -7.48 8.17 -8.96
N PRO A 69 -8.79 7.98 -8.92
CA PRO A 69 -9.53 8.18 -7.69
C PRO A 69 -9.02 7.17 -6.65
N LEU A 70 -8.75 7.65 -5.45
CA LEU A 70 -8.36 6.85 -4.30
C LEU A 70 -9.34 7.11 -3.18
N MET A 71 -9.91 6.05 -2.63
CA MET A 71 -10.81 6.09 -1.49
C MET A 71 -10.22 5.28 -0.35
N VAL A 72 -10.31 5.81 0.84
CA VAL A 72 -9.86 5.17 2.08
C VAL A 72 -11.06 4.99 2.98
N GLU A 73 -11.22 3.78 3.50
CA GLU A 73 -12.15 3.46 4.58
C GLU A 73 -11.47 2.41 5.45
N SER A 74 -10.93 2.84 6.59
CA SER A 74 -10.20 2.00 7.53
C SER A 74 -10.80 2.11 8.90
N GLN A 75 -10.89 1.00 9.63
CA GLN A 75 -11.33 0.92 11.01
C GLN A 75 -10.36 0.05 11.77
N PHE A 76 -9.92 0.49 12.93
CA PHE A 76 -9.00 -0.26 13.77
C PHE A 76 -9.14 0.13 15.24
N LEU A 77 -8.68 -0.74 16.11
CA LEU A 77 -8.63 -0.54 17.54
C LEU A 77 -7.22 -0.11 17.95
N GLY A 78 -7.07 1.07 18.52
CA GLY A 78 -5.83 1.53 19.11
C GLY A 78 -5.74 1.08 20.54
N SER A 79 -4.73 0.27 20.88
CA SER A 79 -4.50 -0.21 22.23
C SER A 79 -3.15 0.25 22.78
N LYS A 80 -3.08 0.48 24.07
CA LYS A 80 -1.84 0.74 24.82
C LYS A 80 -1.17 -0.53 25.30
N ASP A 81 -1.90 -1.65 25.28
CA ASP A 81 -1.39 -2.93 25.72
C ASP A 81 -0.51 -3.55 24.64
N ALA A 82 0.80 -3.52 24.90
CA ALA A 82 1.78 -4.09 23.99
C ALA A 82 1.64 -5.62 23.85
N ASP A 83 1.01 -6.29 24.79
CA ASP A 83 0.80 -7.73 24.78
C ASP A 83 -0.34 -8.12 23.81
N LEU A 84 -1.32 -7.24 23.60
CA LEU A 84 -2.36 -7.41 22.59
C LEU A 84 -1.83 -7.27 21.15
N VAL A 85 -0.74 -6.53 20.96
CA VAL A 85 -0.14 -6.27 19.63
C VAL A 85 0.99 -7.24 19.28
N GLY A 86 1.09 -8.38 19.96
CA GLY A 86 1.89 -9.50 19.45
C GLY A 86 3.33 -9.61 19.96
N ARG A 87 3.64 -9.18 21.17
CA ARG A 87 4.92 -9.55 21.83
C ARG A 87 4.95 -10.95 22.42
N GLY A 88 3.81 -11.67 22.44
CA GLY A 88 3.72 -13.07 22.84
C GLY A 88 3.50 -13.99 21.64
N SER A 89 3.97 -15.24 21.71
CA SER A 89 3.61 -16.28 20.75
C SER A 89 2.18 -16.76 21.04
N HIS A 90 1.18 -16.07 20.50
CA HIS A 90 -0.21 -16.56 20.48
C HIS A 90 -0.65 -16.75 19.02
N GLN A 91 -1.65 -17.60 18.85
CA GLN A 91 -2.22 -17.85 17.53
C GLN A 91 -3.10 -16.64 17.15
N LEU A 92 -2.69 -15.90 16.12
CA LEU A 92 -3.44 -14.73 15.65
C LEU A 92 -4.81 -15.15 15.12
N GLY A 93 -5.87 -14.51 15.63
CA GLY A 93 -7.20 -14.56 15.05
C GLY A 93 -7.40 -13.47 14.00
N SER A 94 -8.50 -13.53 13.25
CA SER A 94 -8.83 -12.50 12.26
C SER A 94 -9.08 -11.11 12.86
N GLN A 95 -9.44 -11.04 14.16
CA GLN A 95 -9.70 -9.79 14.87
C GLN A 95 -8.42 -9.12 15.39
N ASP A 96 -7.32 -9.86 15.53
CA ASP A 96 -6.04 -9.34 16.02
C ASP A 96 -5.31 -8.49 14.95
N LEU A 97 -5.73 -8.57 13.70
CA LEU A 97 -5.15 -7.82 12.58
C LEU A 97 -5.58 -6.34 12.55
N ASP A 98 -6.66 -6.02 13.23
CA ASP A 98 -7.23 -4.67 13.26
C ASP A 98 -6.81 -3.89 14.52
N VAL A 99 -5.85 -4.39 15.30
CA VAL A 99 -5.33 -3.75 16.51
C VAL A 99 -3.99 -3.09 16.22
N VAL A 100 -3.91 -1.79 16.50
CA VAL A 100 -2.68 -0.97 16.36
C VAL A 100 -2.18 -0.57 17.73
N PHE A 101 -0.88 -0.70 17.95
CA PHE A 101 -0.25 -0.26 19.19
C PHE A 101 -0.08 1.27 19.19
N LEU A 102 -0.73 1.93 20.13
CA LEU A 102 -0.64 3.38 20.35
C LEU A 102 0.04 3.66 21.70
N PRO A 103 1.39 3.72 21.74
CA PRO A 103 2.12 3.91 23.00
C PRO A 103 1.91 5.30 23.60
N GLU A 104 1.58 6.28 22.78
CA GLU A 104 1.43 7.67 23.18
C GLU A 104 -0.03 8.03 23.43
N ALA A 105 -0.25 8.99 24.32
CA ALA A 105 -1.58 9.50 24.62
C ALA A 105 -2.15 10.40 23.54
N THR A 106 -1.32 10.81 22.60
CA THR A 106 -1.67 11.75 21.52
C THR A 106 -1.44 11.13 20.18
N LEU A 107 -2.35 11.38 19.24
CA LEU A 107 -2.29 10.94 17.86
C LEU A 107 -2.30 12.16 16.94
N ASP A 108 -1.37 12.20 15.98
CA ASP A 108 -1.41 13.19 14.92
C ASP A 108 -2.37 12.73 13.83
N GLU A 109 -3.47 13.46 13.66
CA GLU A 109 -4.49 13.15 12.68
C GLU A 109 -3.99 13.27 11.23
N ALA A 110 -3.05 14.18 10.97
CA ALA A 110 -2.52 14.38 9.63
C ALA A 110 -1.58 13.23 9.24
N GLU A 111 -0.76 12.76 10.19
CA GLU A 111 0.11 11.60 10.01
C GLU A 111 -0.70 10.32 9.83
N LEU A 112 -1.73 10.10 10.66
CA LEU A 112 -2.64 8.98 10.53
C LEU A 112 -3.32 8.94 9.16
N VAL A 113 -3.87 10.07 8.71
CA VAL A 113 -4.51 10.17 7.39
C VAL A 113 -3.51 9.87 6.28
N ARG A 114 -2.31 10.45 6.34
CA ARG A 114 -1.25 10.20 5.37
C ARG A 114 -0.92 8.71 5.28
N GLU A 115 -0.68 8.05 6.41
CA GLU A 115 -0.38 6.61 6.48
C GLU A 115 -1.47 5.77 5.84
N GLN A 116 -2.76 6.05 6.13
CA GLN A 116 -3.87 5.31 5.57
C GLN A 116 -3.97 5.47 4.03
N PHE A 117 -3.68 6.63 3.50
CA PHE A 117 -3.62 6.84 2.05
C PHE A 117 -2.40 6.16 1.42
N GLU A 118 -1.25 6.13 2.07
CA GLU A 118 -0.06 5.40 1.62
C GLU A 118 -0.32 3.89 1.54
N LEU A 119 -0.98 3.32 2.54
CA LEU A 119 -1.35 1.89 2.57
C LEU A 119 -2.33 1.50 1.45
N GLN A 120 -3.22 2.40 1.05
CA GLN A 120 -4.19 2.18 -0.04
C GLN A 120 -3.66 2.56 -1.42
N ALA A 121 -2.51 3.22 -1.50
CA ALA A 121 -1.92 3.62 -2.77
C ALA A 121 -1.58 2.38 -3.63
N PRO A 122 -1.83 2.43 -4.95
CA PRO A 122 -1.56 1.28 -5.81
C PRO A 122 -0.06 1.02 -5.93
N MET A 123 0.39 -0.18 -5.54
CA MET A 123 1.80 -0.59 -5.62
C MET A 123 2.30 -0.72 -7.06
N HIS A 124 1.44 -1.13 -7.99
CA HIS A 124 1.77 -1.35 -9.39
C HIS A 124 0.72 -0.72 -10.32
N PRO A 125 0.63 0.61 -10.37
CA PRO A 125 -0.35 1.28 -11.20
C PRO A 125 -0.05 1.08 -12.69
N LEU A 126 -1.07 0.73 -13.48
CA LEU A 126 -0.96 0.55 -14.92
C LEU A 126 -1.89 1.51 -15.65
N CYS A 127 -1.46 2.08 -16.76
CA CYS A 127 -2.31 2.93 -17.61
C CYS A 127 -3.43 2.12 -18.30
N ALA A 128 -3.15 0.84 -18.60
CA ALA A 128 -4.09 -0.15 -19.11
C ALA A 128 -3.57 -1.54 -18.70
N GLU A 129 -4.45 -2.52 -18.56
CA GLU A 129 -4.08 -3.90 -18.18
C GLU A 129 -3.10 -4.53 -19.18
N ASP A 130 -3.26 -4.25 -20.47
CA ASP A 130 -2.43 -4.70 -21.57
C ASP A 130 -1.24 -3.77 -21.88
N CYS A 131 -0.88 -2.86 -20.96
CA CYS A 131 0.23 -1.93 -21.15
C CYS A 131 1.51 -2.68 -21.52
N LYS A 132 2.07 -2.36 -22.70
CA LYS A 132 3.24 -3.01 -23.26
C LYS A 132 4.56 -2.49 -22.68
N GLY A 133 4.53 -1.38 -21.95
CA GLY A 133 5.70 -0.79 -21.30
C GLY A 133 6.65 -0.07 -22.26
N LEU A 134 7.89 0.09 -21.79
CA LEU A 134 8.99 0.70 -22.51
C LEU A 134 9.94 -0.35 -23.07
N CYS A 135 10.56 -0.07 -24.19
CA CYS A 135 11.65 -0.88 -24.72
C CYS A 135 12.87 -0.81 -23.77
N PRO A 136 13.41 -1.94 -23.30
CA PRO A 136 14.56 -1.95 -22.38
C PRO A 136 15.86 -1.43 -23.01
N LYS A 137 15.95 -1.36 -24.35
CA LYS A 137 17.13 -0.88 -25.06
C LYS A 137 17.10 0.61 -25.38
N CYS A 138 15.95 1.13 -25.85
CA CYS A 138 15.86 2.51 -26.35
C CYS A 138 14.81 3.38 -25.62
N GLY A 139 14.11 2.85 -24.64
CA GLY A 139 13.09 3.58 -23.88
C GLY A 139 11.81 3.92 -24.66
N LYS A 140 11.67 3.49 -25.94
CA LYS A 140 10.46 3.78 -26.71
C LYS A 140 9.25 3.11 -26.08
N ASN A 141 8.18 3.85 -25.92
CA ASN A 141 6.90 3.33 -25.42
C ASN A 141 6.22 2.44 -26.47
N TRP A 142 6.10 1.15 -26.17
CA TRP A 142 5.51 0.17 -27.09
C TRP A 142 4.00 0.30 -27.26
N ASN A 143 3.31 1.01 -26.39
CA ASN A 143 1.91 1.35 -26.59
C ASN A 143 1.73 2.33 -27.77
N LYS A 144 2.78 3.08 -28.13
CA LYS A 144 2.79 4.02 -29.27
C LYS A 144 3.36 3.41 -30.55
N GLY A 145 3.67 2.10 -30.52
CA GLY A 145 4.15 1.34 -31.66
C GLY A 145 5.53 0.70 -31.46
N PRO A 146 5.89 -0.28 -32.30
CA PRO A 146 7.12 -1.03 -32.17
C PRO A 146 8.36 -0.15 -32.38
N CYS A 147 9.49 -0.56 -31.83
CA CYS A 147 10.81 -0.01 -32.11
C CYS A 147 11.60 -0.97 -33.01
N HIS A 148 12.71 -0.49 -33.58
CA HIS A 148 13.62 -1.29 -34.42
C HIS A 148 14.66 -2.10 -33.60
N CYS A 149 14.61 -2.02 -32.25
CA CYS A 149 15.46 -2.82 -31.39
C CYS A 149 15.01 -4.28 -31.47
N ARG A 150 15.90 -5.18 -31.84
CA ARG A 150 15.64 -6.63 -31.68
C ARG A 150 15.50 -6.91 -30.19
N PRO A 151 14.41 -7.61 -29.75
CA PRO A 151 14.43 -8.23 -28.43
C PRO A 151 15.64 -9.16 -28.44
N GLU A 152 16.57 -8.97 -27.51
CA GLU A 152 17.45 -10.09 -27.16
C GLU A 152 16.48 -11.11 -26.56
N ALA A 153 16.28 -12.22 -27.26
CA ALA A 153 15.74 -13.43 -26.65
C ALA A 153 16.56 -13.63 -25.38
N ASP A 154 15.88 -13.83 -24.26
CA ASP A 154 16.49 -14.02 -22.95
C ASP A 154 17.75 -14.88 -23.08
N GLN A 155 18.91 -14.23 -23.16
CA GLN A 155 20.18 -14.94 -23.11
C GLN A 155 20.47 -15.21 -21.63
N VAL A 156 19.64 -16.07 -21.04
CA VAL A 156 20.15 -16.87 -19.93
C VAL A 156 21.37 -17.58 -20.50
N PRO A 157 22.58 -17.35 -19.95
CA PRO A 157 23.79 -17.92 -20.51
C PRO A 157 23.57 -19.43 -20.73
N SER A 158 23.83 -19.90 -21.94
CA SER A 158 23.53 -21.28 -22.33
C SER A 158 24.14 -22.32 -21.38
N ALA A 159 25.21 -21.95 -20.67
CA ALA A 159 25.82 -22.69 -19.59
C ALA A 159 24.95 -22.84 -18.35
N LEU A 160 24.29 -21.74 -17.93
CA LEU A 160 23.38 -21.73 -16.76
C LEU A 160 22.09 -22.52 -17.06
N ASN A 161 21.53 -22.35 -18.25
CA ASN A 161 20.36 -23.13 -18.69
C ASN A 161 20.67 -24.64 -18.74
N ARG A 162 21.83 -25.04 -19.25
CA ARG A 162 22.27 -26.44 -19.26
C ARG A 162 22.49 -26.98 -17.84
N ALA A 163 23.09 -26.20 -16.95
CA ALA A 163 23.29 -26.58 -15.55
C ALA A 163 21.98 -26.75 -14.80
N LEU A 164 21.03 -25.81 -14.97
CA LEU A 164 19.68 -25.85 -14.38
C LEU A 164 18.88 -27.07 -14.91
N THR A 165 18.86 -27.28 -16.22
CA THR A 165 18.14 -28.43 -16.82
C THR A 165 18.73 -29.76 -16.32
N LYS A 166 20.04 -29.83 -16.17
CA LYS A 166 20.70 -31.04 -15.64
C LYS A 166 20.42 -31.24 -14.14
N ALA A 167 20.35 -30.15 -13.36
CA ALA A 167 20.02 -30.24 -11.94
C ALA A 167 18.54 -30.61 -11.71
N LEU A 168 17.63 -30.05 -12.50
CA LEU A 168 16.19 -30.33 -12.40
C LEU A 168 15.77 -31.68 -12.94
N ALA A 169 16.51 -32.27 -13.90
CA ALA A 169 16.24 -33.62 -14.43
C ALA A 169 16.39 -34.73 -13.40
N GLY A 170 17.04 -34.47 -12.26
CA GLY A 170 17.19 -35.40 -11.15
C GLY A 170 16.11 -35.27 -10.05
N ILE A 171 15.26 -34.27 -10.10
CA ILE A 171 14.23 -34.03 -9.09
C ILE A 171 12.92 -34.67 -9.56
N LYS A 172 12.56 -35.80 -9.00
CA LYS A 172 11.20 -36.35 -9.11
C LYS A 172 10.32 -35.54 -8.15
N LEU A 173 9.44 -34.70 -8.69
CA LEU A 173 8.34 -34.10 -7.93
C LEU A 173 7.27 -35.18 -7.79
N ASP A 174 7.10 -35.71 -6.60
CA ASP A 174 5.96 -36.58 -6.29
C ASP A 174 4.70 -35.65 -6.26
N PRO A 175 3.64 -35.97 -7.01
CA PRO A 175 2.48 -35.09 -7.16
C PRO A 175 1.43 -35.24 -6.03
N GLU A 176 1.79 -35.81 -4.88
CA GLU A 176 0.86 -35.98 -3.75
C GLU A 176 1.56 -35.69 -2.41
N SER A 177 1.30 -34.48 -1.89
CA SER A 177 1.26 -34.20 -0.45
C SER A 177 0.48 -32.89 -0.23
#